data_d7c85987c7c0ca14224b8aedc7ed375b
#
_entry.id   d7c85987c7c0ca14224b8aedc7ed375b
#
_cell.length_a   1.000
_cell.length_b   1.000
_cell.length_c   1.000
_cell.angle_alpha   90.00
_cell.angle_beta   90.00
_cell.angle_gamma   90.00
#
_symmetry.space_group_name_H-M   'P 1'
#
loop_
_entity.id
_entity.type
_entity.pdbx_description
1 polymer ?
#
loop_
_entity_poly.entity_id
_entity_poly.type
_entity_poly.pdbx_seq_one_letter_code
_entity_poly.pdbx_strand_id
1 'polypeptide(L)'
;MTTEGPGGPDDQGPSDAVRLLAVRDCALSVDEVLAAVADPRAGGTALFVGTVRDQDGGRAVTGLAYSTHPAVEAMLRAVAERVVAEHGAIALAAVHRVGDLEIGDLAVVVAVSCPHRAEAFAACRQLIDDLKAEVPIWKHQMFADGAQEWVGSP
;
A
#
# COMPACT_ATOMS: atom_id res chain seq x y z
N MET A 1 -35.80 28.80 -14.60
CA MET A 1 -34.61 28.12 -15.10
C MET A 1 -33.45 28.50 -14.19
N THR A 2 -33.10 27.63 -13.27
CA THR A 2 -31.89 27.81 -12.46
C THR A 2 -30.76 27.11 -13.16
N THR A 3 -29.85 27.89 -13.72
CA THR A 3 -28.56 27.35 -14.17
C THR A 3 -27.71 27.13 -12.93
N GLU A 4 -27.59 25.88 -12.51
CA GLU A 4 -26.50 25.53 -11.59
C GLU A 4 -25.19 25.75 -12.34
N GLY A 5 -24.41 26.70 -11.90
CA GLY A 5 -23.06 26.88 -12.38
C GLY A 5 -22.19 25.68 -11.98
N PRO A 6 -21.13 25.36 -12.74
CA PRO A 6 -20.22 24.29 -12.37
C PRO A 6 -19.65 24.60 -10.97
N GLY A 7 -19.79 23.64 -10.07
CA GLY A 7 -19.16 23.70 -8.75
C GLY A 7 -17.67 24.04 -8.94
N GLY A 8 -17.19 24.97 -8.14
CA GLY A 8 -15.80 25.39 -8.20
C GLY A 8 -14.84 24.25 -7.86
N PRO A 9 -13.55 24.39 -8.19
CA PRO A 9 -12.55 23.32 -8.06
C PRO A 9 -12.19 22.93 -6.62
N ASP A 10 -12.87 23.46 -5.61
CA ASP A 10 -12.47 23.33 -4.21
C ASP A 10 -13.31 22.36 -3.36
N ASP A 11 -14.25 21.62 -3.97
CA ASP A 11 -15.00 20.59 -3.26
C ASP A 11 -14.36 19.22 -3.46
N GLN A 12 -13.07 19.12 -3.14
CA GLN A 12 -12.40 17.85 -3.12
C GLN A 12 -12.38 17.29 -1.69
N GLY A 13 -13.50 16.69 -1.32
CA GLY A 13 -13.50 15.70 -0.27
C GLY A 13 -12.50 14.59 -0.57
N PRO A 14 -12.22 13.66 0.39
CA PRO A 14 -11.30 12.56 0.14
C PRO A 14 -11.69 11.86 -1.17
N SER A 15 -10.70 11.61 -2.03
CA SER A 15 -10.92 11.02 -3.35
C SER A 15 -11.63 9.68 -3.22
N ASP A 16 -12.76 9.48 -3.91
CA ASP A 16 -13.46 8.20 -4.01
C ASP A 16 -12.60 7.11 -4.68
N ALA A 17 -11.48 7.50 -5.29
CA ALA A 17 -10.51 6.56 -5.86
C ALA A 17 -9.73 5.81 -4.77
N VAL A 18 -9.48 6.39 -3.61
CA VAL A 18 -8.84 5.69 -2.49
C VAL A 18 -9.89 4.86 -1.76
N ARG A 19 -9.95 3.56 -2.04
CA ARG A 19 -11.06 2.71 -1.59
C ARG A 19 -10.77 1.86 -0.37
N LEU A 20 -9.52 1.51 -0.13
CA LEU A 20 -9.11 0.73 1.01
C LEU A 20 -7.71 1.13 1.43
N LEU A 21 -7.58 1.63 2.65
CA LEU A 21 -6.30 1.84 3.31
C LEU A 21 -6.40 1.24 4.70
N ALA A 22 -5.51 0.30 5.02
CA ALA A 22 -5.53 -0.33 6.33
C ALA A 22 -4.14 -0.78 6.77
N VAL A 23 -3.94 -0.74 8.07
CA VAL A 23 -2.83 -1.39 8.76
C VAL A 23 -3.46 -2.41 9.71
N ARG A 24 -3.09 -3.69 9.56
CA ARG A 24 -3.75 -4.79 10.25
C ARG A 24 -2.75 -5.68 10.98
N ASP A 25 -3.18 -6.25 12.08
CA ASP A 25 -2.41 -7.22 12.87
C ASP A 25 -2.81 -8.70 12.59
N CYS A 26 -3.47 -8.93 11.46
CA CYS A 26 -3.93 -10.24 11.02
C CYS A 26 -3.54 -10.51 9.56
N ALA A 27 -3.71 -11.75 9.12
CA ALA A 27 -3.39 -12.16 7.75
C ALA A 27 -4.12 -11.29 6.71
N LEU A 28 -3.39 -10.88 5.68
CA LEU A 28 -3.94 -10.06 4.59
C LEU A 28 -4.63 -10.95 3.54
N SER A 29 -5.58 -10.35 2.82
CA SER A 29 -6.30 -11.01 1.72
C SER A 29 -6.04 -10.26 0.41
N VAL A 30 -5.48 -10.95 -0.57
CA VAL A 30 -5.30 -10.42 -1.94
C VAL A 30 -6.68 -10.20 -2.60
N ASP A 31 -7.61 -11.12 -2.40
CA ASP A 31 -8.95 -11.01 -2.98
C ASP A 31 -9.69 -9.78 -2.50
N GLU A 32 -9.57 -9.43 -1.22
CA GLU A 32 -10.16 -8.19 -0.68
C GLU A 32 -9.61 -6.95 -1.35
N VAL A 33 -8.31 -6.89 -1.56
CA VAL A 33 -7.64 -5.74 -2.20
C VAL A 33 -8.03 -5.63 -3.66
N LEU A 34 -8.05 -6.75 -4.40
CA LEU A 34 -8.49 -6.76 -5.79
C LEU A 34 -9.97 -6.36 -5.93
N ALA A 35 -10.83 -6.84 -5.05
CA ALA A 35 -12.24 -6.46 -5.04
C ALA A 35 -12.43 -4.97 -4.79
N ALA A 36 -11.62 -4.38 -3.92
CA ALA A 36 -11.69 -2.95 -3.60
C ALA A 36 -11.42 -2.05 -4.82
N VAL A 37 -10.54 -2.47 -5.73
CA VAL A 37 -10.16 -1.69 -6.92
C VAL A 37 -10.90 -2.10 -8.19
N ALA A 38 -11.80 -3.04 -8.10
CA ALA A 38 -12.62 -3.44 -9.25
C ALA A 38 -13.55 -2.31 -9.67
N ASP A 39 -13.54 -1.98 -10.96
CA ASP A 39 -14.36 -0.90 -11.52
C ASP A 39 -14.56 -1.15 -13.01
N PRO A 40 -15.79 -0.98 -13.53
CA PRO A 40 -16.08 -1.20 -14.96
C PRO A 40 -15.34 -0.24 -15.91
N ARG A 41 -14.81 0.87 -15.40
CA ARG A 41 -14.01 1.81 -16.20
C ARG A 41 -12.54 1.39 -16.32
N ALA A 42 -12.10 0.44 -15.51
CA ALA A 42 -10.71 0.00 -15.48
C ALA A 42 -10.44 -1.03 -16.58
N GLY A 43 -9.43 -0.76 -17.40
CA GLY A 43 -8.90 -1.71 -18.37
C GLY A 43 -7.67 -2.45 -17.89
N GLY A 44 -7.03 -1.95 -16.82
CA GLY A 44 -5.85 -2.57 -16.22
C GLY A 44 -5.81 -2.40 -14.72
N THR A 45 -5.48 -3.49 -14.02
CA THR A 45 -5.25 -3.48 -12.57
C THR A 45 -3.86 -4.05 -12.31
N ALA A 46 -3.00 -3.27 -11.67
CA ALA A 46 -1.70 -3.72 -11.23
C ALA A 46 -1.76 -4.06 -9.74
N LEU A 47 -1.16 -5.18 -9.38
CA LEU A 47 -1.11 -5.72 -8.03
C LEU A 47 0.35 -5.93 -7.64
N PHE A 48 0.72 -5.49 -6.46
CA PHE A 48 1.99 -5.87 -5.83
C PHE A 48 1.71 -6.57 -4.51
N VAL A 49 2.36 -7.70 -4.30
CA VAL A 49 2.29 -8.47 -3.07
C VAL A 49 3.71 -8.60 -2.52
N GLY A 50 3.94 -8.05 -1.33
CA GLY A 50 5.19 -8.22 -0.60
C GLY A 50 5.06 -9.35 0.41
N THR A 51 6.03 -10.25 0.41
CA THR A 51 6.06 -11.39 1.31
C THR A 51 7.34 -11.40 2.13
N VAL A 52 7.32 -12.12 3.25
CA VAL A 52 8.50 -12.28 4.11
C VAL A 52 9.41 -13.33 3.49
N ARG A 53 10.65 -12.93 3.16
CA ARG A 53 11.68 -13.80 2.59
C ARG A 53 12.44 -14.55 3.69
N ASP A 54 12.97 -15.71 3.34
CA ASP A 54 13.82 -16.53 4.21
C ASP A 54 15.29 -16.08 4.24
N GLN A 55 15.65 -15.07 3.46
CA GLN A 55 17.02 -14.53 3.37
C GLN A 55 17.03 -13.02 3.24
N ASP A 56 18.05 -12.39 3.83
CA ASP A 56 18.35 -10.98 3.63
C ASP A 56 19.88 -10.80 3.64
N GLY A 57 20.43 -10.25 2.54
CA GLY A 57 21.86 -10.08 2.36
C GLY A 57 22.67 -11.39 2.45
N GLY A 58 22.10 -12.50 2.01
CA GLY A 58 22.72 -13.83 2.08
C GLY A 58 22.61 -14.49 3.46
N ARG A 59 21.92 -13.88 4.41
CA ARG A 59 21.71 -14.40 5.78
C ARG A 59 20.30 -14.99 5.90
N ALA A 60 20.20 -16.16 6.55
CA ALA A 60 18.92 -16.81 6.80
C ALA A 60 18.10 -16.02 7.83
N VAL A 61 16.87 -15.66 7.46
CA VAL A 61 15.88 -14.98 8.31
C VAL A 61 14.91 -16.01 8.86
N THR A 62 14.64 -15.98 10.16
CA THR A 62 13.69 -16.90 10.81
C THR A 62 12.33 -16.27 11.06
N GLY A 63 12.26 -14.95 11.05
CA GLY A 63 11.02 -14.21 11.24
C GLY A 63 11.27 -12.72 11.26
N LEU A 64 10.20 -11.97 11.26
CA LEU A 64 10.25 -10.53 11.42
C LEU A 64 9.00 -9.98 12.10
N ALA A 65 9.13 -8.79 12.65
CA ALA A 65 8.01 -8.05 13.19
C ALA A 65 7.94 -6.67 12.55
N TYR A 66 6.74 -6.20 12.28
CA TYR A 66 6.50 -4.82 11.86
C TYR A 66 5.83 -4.03 12.96
N SER A 67 6.26 -2.80 13.15
CA SER A 67 5.62 -1.82 14.03
C SER A 67 5.41 -0.50 13.30
N THR A 68 4.52 0.32 13.82
CA THR A 68 4.13 1.57 13.16
C THR A 68 4.10 2.74 14.14
N HIS A 69 4.30 3.94 13.59
CA HIS A 69 4.05 5.19 14.28
C HIS A 69 2.55 5.52 14.27
N PRO A 70 2.01 6.24 15.29
CA PRO A 70 0.60 6.66 15.28
C PRO A 70 0.15 7.46 14.06
N ALA A 71 1.08 8.15 13.38
CA ALA A 71 0.78 8.91 12.16
C ALA A 71 0.69 8.05 10.88
N VAL A 72 0.84 6.73 10.98
CA VAL A 72 0.95 5.83 9.80
C VAL A 72 -0.25 5.96 8.85
N GLU A 73 -1.45 6.02 9.36
CA GLU A 73 -2.66 6.08 8.51
C GLU A 73 -2.76 7.40 7.74
N ALA A 74 -2.45 8.53 8.39
CA ALA A 74 -2.47 9.83 7.74
C ALA A 74 -1.41 9.93 6.65
N MET A 75 -0.22 9.38 6.88
CA MET A 75 0.86 9.38 5.90
C MET A 75 0.60 8.42 4.75
N LEU A 76 0.01 7.27 5.01
CA LEU A 76 -0.43 6.34 3.96
C LEU A 76 -1.49 6.99 3.07
N ARG A 77 -2.44 7.70 3.64
CA ARG A 77 -3.47 8.43 2.89
C ARG A 77 -2.85 9.52 2.01
N ALA A 78 -1.90 10.27 2.53
CA ALA A 78 -1.21 11.31 1.76
C ALA A 78 -0.49 10.74 0.53
N VAL A 79 0.18 9.61 0.69
CA VAL A 79 0.82 8.88 -0.41
C VAL A 79 -0.23 8.41 -1.42
N ALA A 80 -1.31 7.80 -0.96
CA ALA A 80 -2.37 7.28 -1.83
C ALA A 80 -3.04 8.37 -2.67
N GLU A 81 -3.40 9.49 -2.04
CA GLU A 81 -4.04 10.62 -2.73
C GLU A 81 -3.10 11.24 -3.78
N ARG A 82 -1.82 11.35 -3.47
CA ARG A 82 -0.82 11.85 -4.41
C ARG A 82 -0.67 10.94 -5.63
N VAL A 83 -0.61 9.63 -5.44
CA VAL A 83 -0.51 8.65 -6.53
C VAL A 83 -1.77 8.70 -7.42
N VAL A 84 -2.95 8.78 -6.82
CA VAL A 84 -4.21 8.93 -7.57
C VAL A 84 -4.17 10.19 -8.44
N ALA A 85 -3.75 11.33 -7.87
CA ALA A 85 -3.71 12.60 -8.59
C ALA A 85 -2.69 12.58 -9.74
N GLU A 86 -1.52 12.01 -9.51
CA GLU A 86 -0.43 11.99 -10.50
C GLU A 86 -0.71 11.05 -11.69
N HIS A 87 -1.39 9.94 -11.45
CA HIS A 87 -1.59 8.90 -12.47
C HIS A 87 -3.03 8.82 -13.00
N GLY A 88 -3.94 9.59 -12.46
CA GLY A 88 -5.35 9.51 -12.84
C GLY A 88 -5.95 8.15 -12.52
N ALA A 89 -5.60 7.56 -11.39
CA ALA A 89 -6.09 6.24 -10.99
C ALA A 89 -7.59 6.25 -10.79
N ILE A 90 -8.26 5.17 -11.21
CA ILE A 90 -9.68 4.95 -10.97
C ILE A 90 -9.92 4.51 -9.54
N ALA A 91 -9.12 3.53 -9.08
CA ALA A 91 -9.20 3.03 -7.71
C ALA A 91 -7.83 2.58 -7.22
N LEU A 92 -7.62 2.74 -5.92
CA LEU A 92 -6.40 2.39 -5.22
C LEU A 92 -6.74 1.73 -3.89
N ALA A 93 -5.99 0.70 -3.54
CA ALA A 93 -6.05 0.04 -2.26
C ALA A 93 -4.64 -0.31 -1.78
N ALA A 94 -4.40 -0.15 -0.49
CA ALA A 94 -3.14 -0.50 0.13
C ALA A 94 -3.38 -0.99 1.56
N VAL A 95 -2.86 -2.19 1.86
CA VAL A 95 -2.98 -2.79 3.18
C VAL A 95 -1.60 -3.30 3.60
N HIS A 96 -1.18 -2.95 4.81
CA HIS A 96 0.06 -3.44 5.39
C HIS A 96 -0.21 -4.20 6.69
N ARG A 97 0.47 -5.33 6.87
CA ARG A 97 0.40 -6.10 8.10
C ARG A 97 1.44 -5.62 9.11
N VAL A 98 1.09 -5.64 10.37
CA VAL A 98 1.97 -5.35 11.52
C VAL A 98 1.93 -6.51 12.51
N GLY A 99 2.82 -6.49 13.48
CA GLY A 99 3.00 -7.58 14.43
C GLY A 99 4.00 -8.62 13.92
N ASP A 100 3.94 -9.82 14.48
CA ASP A 100 4.87 -10.90 14.15
C ASP A 100 4.43 -11.62 12.87
N LEU A 101 5.36 -11.74 11.93
CA LEU A 101 5.16 -12.43 10.67
C LEU A 101 6.13 -13.59 10.52
N GLU A 102 5.65 -14.66 9.91
CA GLU A 102 6.43 -15.85 9.54
C GLU A 102 6.90 -15.74 8.10
N ILE A 103 7.91 -16.53 7.74
CA ILE A 103 8.39 -16.66 6.37
C ILE A 103 7.21 -17.03 5.44
N GLY A 104 7.08 -16.32 4.34
CA GLY A 104 6.01 -16.52 3.36
C GLY A 104 4.72 -15.75 3.64
N ASP A 105 4.58 -15.16 4.82
CA ASP A 105 3.41 -14.33 5.13
C ASP A 105 3.34 -13.10 4.24
N LEU A 106 2.12 -12.67 3.92
CA LEU A 106 1.87 -11.43 3.21
C LEU A 106 2.13 -10.24 4.13
N ALA A 107 3.12 -9.43 3.80
CA ALA A 107 3.46 -8.22 4.57
C ALA A 107 2.70 -7.00 4.06
N VAL A 108 2.53 -6.89 2.75
CA VAL A 108 1.86 -5.75 2.12
C VAL A 108 1.16 -6.21 0.85
N VAL A 109 -0.02 -5.68 0.61
CA VAL A 109 -0.77 -5.87 -0.64
C VAL A 109 -1.25 -4.51 -1.10
N VAL A 110 -0.86 -4.11 -2.31
CA VAL A 110 -1.30 -2.86 -2.92
C VAL A 110 -1.82 -3.12 -4.33
N ALA A 111 -2.84 -2.40 -4.73
CA ALA A 111 -3.38 -2.49 -6.09
C ALA A 111 -3.86 -1.13 -6.57
N VAL A 112 -3.70 -0.89 -7.86
CA VAL A 112 -4.21 0.31 -8.53
C VAL A 112 -4.86 -0.11 -9.83
N SER A 113 -6.07 0.37 -10.07
CA SER A 113 -6.77 0.20 -11.34
C SER A 113 -6.82 1.52 -12.11
N CYS A 114 -6.57 1.44 -13.41
CA CYS A 114 -6.53 2.58 -14.33
C CYS A 114 -7.22 2.20 -15.64
N PRO A 115 -7.54 3.19 -16.52
CA PRO A 115 -8.08 2.88 -17.83
C PRO A 115 -7.20 1.95 -18.65
N HIS A 116 -5.85 2.09 -18.54
CA HIS A 116 -4.89 1.32 -19.31
C HIS A 116 -3.75 0.80 -18.44
N ARG A 117 -3.08 -0.25 -18.91
CA ARG A 117 -2.00 -0.93 -18.17
C ARG A 117 -0.78 -0.06 -17.87
N ALA A 118 -0.44 0.88 -18.75
CA ALA A 118 0.74 1.72 -18.55
C ALA A 118 0.62 2.55 -17.27
N GLU A 119 -0.50 3.24 -17.09
CA GLU A 119 -0.75 4.02 -15.88
C GLU A 119 -0.91 3.12 -14.65
N ALA A 120 -1.55 1.96 -14.80
CA ALA A 120 -1.73 1.02 -13.70
C ALA A 120 -0.38 0.52 -13.15
N PHE A 121 0.55 0.11 -14.02
CA PHE A 121 1.88 -0.30 -13.60
C PHE A 121 2.67 0.85 -12.98
N ALA A 122 2.66 2.03 -13.59
CA ALA A 122 3.37 3.20 -13.08
C ALA A 122 2.85 3.63 -11.72
N ALA A 123 1.54 3.68 -11.55
CA ALA A 123 0.90 4.06 -10.29
C ALA A 123 1.17 3.03 -9.18
N CYS A 124 1.06 1.75 -9.48
CA CYS A 124 1.33 0.69 -8.50
C CYS A 124 2.78 0.71 -8.04
N ARG A 125 3.73 0.89 -8.94
CA ARG A 125 5.14 1.02 -8.60
C ARG A 125 5.39 2.21 -7.70
N GLN A 126 4.86 3.38 -8.06
CA GLN A 126 5.04 4.58 -7.23
C GLN A 126 4.40 4.41 -5.86
N LEU A 127 3.23 3.80 -5.79
CA LEU A 127 2.54 3.55 -4.53
C LEU A 127 3.41 2.73 -3.57
N ILE A 128 3.96 1.61 -4.02
CA ILE A 128 4.80 0.79 -3.13
C ILE A 128 6.13 1.45 -2.81
N ASP A 129 6.76 2.14 -3.75
CA ASP A 129 8.01 2.86 -3.53
C ASP A 129 7.84 3.99 -2.51
N ASP A 130 6.80 4.81 -2.65
CA ASP A 130 6.52 5.93 -1.75
C ASP A 130 6.02 5.45 -0.38
N LEU A 131 5.25 4.36 -0.35
CA LEU A 131 4.86 3.73 0.90
C LEU A 131 6.09 3.33 1.71
N LYS A 132 7.05 2.66 1.09
CA LYS A 132 8.28 2.23 1.75
C LYS A 132 9.19 3.39 2.15
N ALA A 133 9.19 4.47 1.38
CA ALA A 133 10.04 5.63 1.64
C ALA A 133 9.48 6.58 2.70
N GLU A 134 8.16 6.75 2.76
CA GLU A 134 7.53 7.85 3.50
C GLU A 134 6.63 7.40 4.64
N VAL A 135 6.06 6.18 4.56
CA VAL A 135 5.14 5.69 5.59
C VAL A 135 5.93 5.04 6.73
N PRO A 136 5.71 5.45 8.00
CA PRO A 136 6.54 5.01 9.11
C PRO A 136 6.14 3.61 9.60
N ILE A 137 6.60 2.61 8.87
CA ILE A 137 6.49 1.19 9.19
C ILE A 137 7.90 0.64 9.36
N TRP A 138 8.20 0.12 10.55
CA TRP A 138 9.53 -0.34 10.93
C TRP A 138 9.60 -1.84 10.96
N LYS A 139 10.70 -2.40 10.43
CA LYS A 139 10.93 -3.82 10.35
C LYS A 139 12.01 -4.26 11.34
N HIS A 140 11.69 -5.24 12.17
CA HIS A 140 12.62 -5.92 13.06
C HIS A 140 12.84 -7.34 12.55
N GLN A 141 14.03 -7.64 12.05
CA GLN A 141 14.39 -8.95 11.52
C GLN A 141 15.12 -9.79 12.56
N MET A 142 14.79 -11.09 12.59
CA MET A 142 15.48 -12.09 13.38
C MET A 142 16.16 -13.08 12.43
N PHE A 143 17.46 -13.29 12.65
CA PHE A 143 18.27 -14.20 11.83
C PHE A 143 18.50 -15.53 12.54
N ALA A 144 18.78 -16.58 11.73
CA ALA A 144 19.01 -17.93 12.23
C ALA A 144 20.23 -18.05 13.17
N ASP A 145 21.21 -17.13 13.07
CA ASP A 145 22.37 -17.05 13.94
C ASP A 145 22.11 -16.34 15.29
N GLY A 146 20.86 -15.94 15.56
CA GLY A 146 20.46 -15.21 16.75
C GLY A 146 20.63 -13.70 16.67
N ALA A 147 21.20 -13.17 15.60
CA ALA A 147 21.30 -11.73 15.39
C ALA A 147 19.94 -11.11 15.10
N GLN A 148 19.81 -9.82 15.42
CA GLN A 148 18.61 -9.02 15.18
C GLN A 148 19.02 -7.72 14.49
N GLU A 149 18.12 -7.21 13.64
CA GLU A 149 18.33 -5.97 12.91
C GLU A 149 17.03 -5.18 12.79
N TRP A 150 17.11 -3.88 13.05
CA TRP A 150 16.05 -2.93 12.77
C TRP A 150 16.28 -2.27 11.42
N VAL A 151 15.26 -2.28 10.57
CA VAL A 151 15.25 -1.61 9.27
C VAL A 151 14.20 -0.50 9.32
N GLY A 152 14.64 0.71 8.99
CA GLY A 152 13.87 1.93 9.28
C GLY A 152 14.09 2.36 10.72
N SER A 153 13.99 3.64 11.00
CA SER A 153 14.18 4.17 12.36
C SER A 153 12.86 4.28 13.10
N PRO A 154 12.83 3.82 14.36
CA PRO A 154 11.76 4.25 15.23
C PRO A 154 11.88 5.74 15.51
#